data_483888bdc25924dd39df97f5308da9ee
#
_entry.id   483888bdc25924dd39df97f5308da9ee
#
_cell.length_a   1.000
_cell.length_b   1.000
_cell.length_c   1.000
_cell.angle_alpha   90.00
_cell.angle_beta   90.00
_cell.angle_gamma   90.00
#
_symmetry.space_group_name_H-M   'P 1'
#
loop_
_entity.id
_entity.type
_entity.pdbx_description
1 polymer ?
#
loop_
_entity_poly.entity_id
_entity_poly.type
_entity_poly.pdbx_seq_one_letter_code
_entity_poly.pdbx_strand_id
1 'polypeptide(L)'
;MNIKSLILGSATAALAATGAQAADAIVFAEPEPVEYVRVCDVYGAGFFYIPGTETCLAISGYVFHQVGATSYDNAGDSPSWSGSTGARPDSFTSWTRARVNFDARSETQYGTLRSYIRIQSDMIENGHNAANTGSDGAGFFDQAWLSLGGFLAGYTESAFHNSNLVGSLTNGTGFSWDPNSYSYTQRQLIQYNFTGSNGFFGIVSLENDPDDTTNYLPDVVGKIGIQQGWGAAWLTVGVDEESWWTGDTEFAVKAGLHYNIPGAPGSAFRLVGHYNSDANTYQQGGNQPAGFLLSSEWSVYAGYRHQFNPQVAAWVGAQYYNDVAYVSGIDGFHVETGLTWTPVTNFEVRAEAVYTKVETLDGTLSGFLRFTRSF
;
A
#
# COMPACT_ATOMS: atom_id res chain seq x y z
N MET A 1 -6.19 43.32 -38.87
CA MET A 1 -5.83 42.11 -39.65
C MET A 1 -6.85 41.04 -39.32
N ASN A 2 -7.62 40.60 -40.30
CA ASN A 2 -8.78 39.71 -40.09
C ASN A 2 -8.31 38.23 -40.09
N ILE A 3 -8.65 37.51 -39.05
CA ILE A 3 -8.32 36.08 -38.84
C ILE A 3 -8.77 35.21 -39.99
N LYS A 4 -9.78 35.63 -40.76
CA LYS A 4 -10.28 34.92 -41.96
C LYS A 4 -9.31 34.89 -43.13
N SER A 5 -8.37 35.84 -43.19
CA SER A 5 -7.35 35.90 -44.26
C SER A 5 -6.14 34.97 -43.98
N LEU A 6 -5.96 34.57 -42.71
CA LEU A 6 -4.87 33.68 -42.32
C LEU A 6 -5.19 32.20 -42.62
N ILE A 7 -6.48 31.84 -42.60
CA ILE A 7 -6.93 30.46 -42.83
C ILE A 7 -6.98 30.11 -44.32
N LEU A 8 -7.23 31.09 -45.21
CA LEU A 8 -7.20 30.85 -46.65
C LEU A 8 -5.78 30.78 -47.24
N GLY A 9 -4.79 31.38 -46.56
CA GLY A 9 -3.39 31.32 -47.01
C GLY A 9 -2.68 30.00 -46.73
N SER A 10 -3.15 29.23 -45.73
CA SER A 10 -2.55 27.93 -45.38
C SER A 10 -3.09 26.74 -46.20
N ALA A 11 -4.26 26.87 -46.84
CA ALA A 11 -4.85 25.80 -47.67
C ALA A 11 -4.26 25.74 -49.08
N THR A 12 -3.66 26.85 -49.59
CA THR A 12 -3.05 26.88 -50.93
C THR A 12 -1.59 26.44 -50.97
N ALA A 13 -0.89 26.42 -49.81
CA ALA A 13 0.49 25.92 -49.73
C ALA A 13 0.59 24.37 -49.71
N ALA A 14 -0.49 23.69 -49.37
CA ALA A 14 -0.52 22.20 -49.29
C ALA A 14 -0.76 21.49 -50.62
N LEU A 15 -1.11 22.23 -51.68
CA LEU A 15 -1.44 21.67 -53.05
C LEU A 15 -0.32 21.78 -54.07
N ALA A 16 0.83 22.38 -53.72
CA ALA A 16 1.95 22.57 -54.63
C ALA A 16 3.11 21.58 -54.48
N ALA A 17 2.96 20.54 -53.66
CA ALA A 17 4.03 19.56 -53.34
C ALA A 17 3.84 18.19 -54.03
N THR A 18 3.03 18.10 -55.13
CA THR A 18 2.92 16.86 -55.91
C THR A 18 3.67 16.98 -57.22
N GLY A 19 5.00 16.85 -57.17
CA GLY A 19 5.77 16.85 -58.40
C GLY A 19 7.28 16.78 -58.20
N ALA A 20 7.76 15.69 -57.60
CA ALA A 20 9.15 15.28 -57.79
C ALA A 20 9.19 13.73 -57.80
N GLN A 21 9.20 13.15 -59.00
CA GLN A 21 9.44 11.75 -59.24
C GLN A 21 10.94 11.46 -59.40
N ALA A 22 11.26 10.27 -58.95
CA ALA A 22 12.44 9.47 -59.31
C ALA A 22 13.79 9.90 -58.77
N ALA A 23 14.15 9.33 -57.65
CA ALA A 23 15.53 8.94 -57.39
C ALA A 23 15.56 7.43 -57.13
N ASP A 24 16.58 6.77 -57.66
CA ASP A 24 16.84 5.32 -57.62
C ASP A 24 16.52 4.66 -56.29
N ALA A 25 15.91 3.45 -56.38
CA ALA A 25 15.69 2.58 -55.25
C ALA A 25 17.07 2.15 -54.67
N ILE A 26 17.57 2.89 -53.69
CA ILE A 26 18.56 2.39 -52.76
C ILE A 26 17.89 1.23 -52.04
N VAL A 27 18.28 0.01 -52.32
CA VAL A 27 17.95 -1.17 -51.52
C VAL A 27 18.59 -0.94 -50.14
N PHE A 28 17.84 -0.36 -49.24
CA PHE A 28 18.22 -0.41 -47.82
C PHE A 28 18.15 -1.90 -47.46
N ALA A 29 19.30 -2.49 -47.16
CA ALA A 29 19.36 -3.72 -46.41
C ALA A 29 18.44 -3.48 -45.18
N GLU A 30 17.36 -4.24 -45.06
CA GLU A 30 16.52 -4.24 -43.86
C GLU A 30 17.48 -4.44 -42.68
N PRO A 31 17.55 -3.50 -41.72
CA PRO A 31 18.36 -3.72 -40.53
C PRO A 31 17.83 -5.00 -39.90
N GLU A 32 18.70 -5.99 -39.69
CA GLU A 32 18.32 -7.15 -38.88
C GLU A 32 17.63 -6.64 -37.62
N PRO A 33 16.44 -7.20 -37.23
CA PRO A 33 15.76 -6.76 -36.04
C PRO A 33 16.73 -6.94 -34.86
N VAL A 34 17.26 -5.82 -34.38
CA VAL A 34 18.08 -5.82 -33.19
C VAL A 34 17.12 -6.19 -32.08
N GLU A 35 17.22 -7.39 -31.53
CA GLU A 35 16.51 -7.74 -30.30
C GLU A 35 17.04 -6.85 -29.18
N TYR A 36 16.45 -5.67 -29.03
CA TYR A 36 16.86 -4.68 -28.04
C TYR A 36 16.66 -5.16 -26.59
N VAL A 37 15.70 -6.09 -26.37
CA VAL A 37 15.39 -6.63 -25.04
C VAL A 37 14.94 -8.10 -25.20
N ARG A 38 15.70 -9.02 -24.59
CA ARG A 38 15.33 -10.44 -24.51
C ARG A 38 14.32 -10.62 -23.36
N VAL A 39 13.16 -11.19 -23.64
CA VAL A 39 12.11 -11.48 -22.66
C VAL A 39 12.59 -12.58 -21.71
N CYS A 40 12.26 -12.44 -20.41
CA CYS A 40 12.54 -13.41 -19.38
C CYS A 40 11.22 -13.99 -18.83
N ASP A 41 10.79 -15.13 -19.33
CA ASP A 41 9.50 -15.74 -18.98
C ASP A 41 9.51 -16.53 -17.66
N VAL A 42 10.69 -16.79 -17.09
CA VAL A 42 10.86 -17.66 -15.90
C VAL A 42 10.10 -17.13 -14.69
N TYR A 43 9.98 -15.80 -14.56
CA TYR A 43 9.32 -15.14 -13.42
C TYR A 43 7.94 -14.54 -13.75
N GLY A 44 7.42 -14.85 -14.95
CA GLY A 44 6.15 -14.33 -15.42
C GLY A 44 6.27 -13.11 -16.35
N ALA A 45 5.13 -12.58 -16.76
CA ALA A 45 5.08 -11.46 -17.69
C ALA A 45 5.69 -10.18 -17.12
N GLY A 46 6.35 -9.39 -17.98
CA GLY A 46 6.94 -8.10 -17.62
C GLY A 46 8.41 -8.16 -17.23
N PHE A 47 9.01 -9.36 -17.14
CA PHE A 47 10.45 -9.50 -16.94
C PHE A 47 11.21 -9.55 -18.27
N PHE A 48 12.38 -8.91 -18.28
CA PHE A 48 13.34 -8.94 -19.38
C PHE A 48 14.76 -9.14 -18.85
N TYR A 49 15.63 -9.76 -19.64
CA TYR A 49 17.04 -9.90 -19.25
C TYR A 49 17.76 -8.56 -19.30
N ILE A 50 18.54 -8.27 -18.27
CA ILE A 50 19.52 -7.17 -18.32
C ILE A 50 20.59 -7.56 -19.35
N PRO A 51 20.86 -6.73 -20.38
CA PRO A 51 21.81 -7.05 -21.43
C PRO A 51 23.16 -7.49 -20.90
N GLY A 52 23.66 -8.64 -21.40
CA GLY A 52 24.93 -9.21 -20.98
C GLY A 52 24.94 -9.95 -19.65
N THR A 53 23.75 -10.20 -19.07
CA THR A 53 23.61 -10.94 -17.79
C THR A 53 22.52 -12.02 -17.88
N GLU A 54 22.49 -12.92 -16.89
CA GLU A 54 21.40 -13.87 -16.66
C GLU A 54 20.38 -13.35 -15.64
N THR A 55 20.41 -12.07 -15.33
CA THR A 55 19.49 -11.44 -14.39
C THR A 55 18.27 -10.91 -15.13
N CYS A 56 17.09 -11.30 -14.67
CA CYS A 56 15.80 -10.81 -15.14
C CYS A 56 15.36 -9.60 -14.32
N LEU A 57 14.96 -8.54 -14.97
CA LEU A 57 14.48 -7.31 -14.35
C LEU A 57 13.04 -7.04 -14.75
N ALA A 58 12.17 -6.73 -13.78
CA ALA A 58 10.88 -6.11 -14.02
C ALA A 58 10.86 -4.69 -13.49
N ILE A 59 10.29 -3.79 -14.27
CA ILE A 59 10.00 -2.41 -13.87
C ILE A 59 8.48 -2.29 -13.83
N SER A 60 7.96 -1.84 -12.68
CA SER A 60 6.53 -1.66 -12.48
C SER A 60 6.28 -0.42 -11.61
N GLY A 61 5.05 0.00 -11.53
CA GLY A 61 4.74 1.14 -10.69
C GLY A 61 3.34 1.67 -10.90
N TYR A 62 3.10 2.83 -10.34
CA TYR A 62 1.85 3.56 -10.58
C TYR A 62 2.03 5.05 -10.33
N VAL A 63 1.11 5.80 -10.91
CA VAL A 63 0.81 7.18 -10.50
C VAL A 63 -0.64 7.19 -10.03
N PHE A 64 -0.90 7.78 -8.87
CA PHE A 64 -2.25 8.11 -8.49
C PHE A 64 -2.40 9.61 -8.20
N HIS A 65 -3.61 10.10 -8.41
CA HIS A 65 -4.08 11.40 -7.91
C HIS A 65 -5.34 11.17 -7.08
N GLN A 66 -5.36 11.76 -5.89
CA GLN A 66 -6.44 11.65 -4.93
C GLN A 66 -6.90 13.02 -4.49
N VAL A 67 -8.21 13.19 -4.37
CA VAL A 67 -8.84 14.31 -3.66
C VAL A 67 -9.61 13.74 -2.50
N GLY A 68 -9.43 14.30 -1.32
CA GLY A 68 -10.07 13.83 -0.08
C GLY A 68 -10.66 14.98 0.70
N ALA A 69 -11.60 14.65 1.57
CA ALA A 69 -12.21 15.57 2.52
C ALA A 69 -12.35 14.89 3.87
N THR A 70 -12.26 15.68 4.93
CA THR A 70 -12.52 15.25 6.30
C THR A 70 -13.42 16.29 6.96
N SER A 71 -14.50 15.82 7.60
CA SER A 71 -15.44 16.62 8.35
C SER A 71 -15.57 16.07 9.76
N TYR A 72 -15.77 16.96 10.73
CA TYR A 72 -15.93 16.64 12.16
C TYR A 72 -17.34 16.97 12.61
N ASP A 73 -17.95 16.14 13.48
CA ASP A 73 -19.34 16.31 13.94
C ASP A 73 -19.58 17.69 14.59
N ASN A 74 -18.57 18.24 15.27
CA ASN A 74 -18.60 19.58 15.87
C ASN A 74 -17.36 20.37 15.38
N ALA A 75 -17.34 20.70 14.10
CA ALA A 75 -16.26 21.50 13.51
C ALA A 75 -16.14 22.83 14.28
N GLY A 76 -15.12 22.95 15.11
CA GLY A 76 -14.89 24.12 15.96
C GLY A 76 -14.61 23.81 17.43
N ASP A 77 -15.09 22.71 17.98
CA ASP A 77 -15.02 22.40 19.41
C ASP A 77 -14.13 21.21 19.79
N SER A 78 -13.67 20.42 18.79
CA SER A 78 -12.85 19.22 19.08
C SER A 78 -11.46 19.58 19.60
N PRO A 79 -11.09 19.14 20.81
CA PRO A 79 -9.72 19.24 21.25
C PRO A 79 -8.82 18.40 20.35
N SER A 80 -7.78 19.00 19.80
CA SER A 80 -6.77 18.24 19.11
C SER A 80 -5.99 17.41 20.16
N TRP A 81 -5.88 16.10 19.92
CA TRP A 81 -5.07 15.22 20.77
C TRP A 81 -3.59 15.67 20.89
N SER A 82 -3.09 16.44 19.95
CA SER A 82 -1.72 16.96 19.95
C SER A 82 -1.47 18.10 20.98
N GLY A 83 -2.39 18.33 21.93
CA GLY A 83 -2.27 19.41 22.91
C GLY A 83 -2.49 20.81 22.37
N SER A 84 -2.85 20.94 21.08
CA SER A 84 -3.26 22.19 20.48
C SER A 84 -4.78 22.38 20.74
N THR A 85 -5.13 23.37 21.53
CA THR A 85 -6.50 23.75 21.85
C THR A 85 -7.16 24.53 20.71
N GLY A 86 -7.02 24.09 19.47
CA GLY A 86 -7.62 24.71 18.29
C GLY A 86 -8.72 23.85 17.69
N ALA A 87 -9.84 24.45 17.35
CA ALA A 87 -10.87 23.86 16.52
C ALA A 87 -10.26 23.21 15.27
N ARG A 88 -10.64 21.97 14.96
CA ARG A 88 -10.29 21.35 13.68
C ARG A 88 -11.36 21.71 12.66
N PRO A 89 -11.07 22.57 11.69
CA PRO A 89 -12.01 22.84 10.62
C PRO A 89 -12.09 21.62 9.68
N ASP A 90 -13.22 21.48 9.02
CA ASP A 90 -13.31 20.61 7.86
C ASP A 90 -12.16 20.85 6.90
N SER A 91 -11.59 19.81 6.35
CA SER A 91 -10.40 19.92 5.52
C SER A 91 -10.57 19.24 4.17
N PHE A 92 -9.86 19.79 3.19
CA PHE A 92 -9.72 19.21 1.86
C PHE A 92 -8.24 18.91 1.61
N THR A 93 -7.97 17.75 1.03
CA THR A 93 -6.60 17.30 0.73
C THR A 93 -6.50 16.90 -0.73
N SER A 94 -5.45 17.31 -1.40
CA SER A 94 -5.06 16.83 -2.71
C SER A 94 -3.72 16.12 -2.59
N TRP A 95 -3.64 14.91 -3.13
CA TRP A 95 -2.47 14.04 -3.00
C TRP A 95 -2.16 13.35 -4.31
N THR A 96 -0.94 13.53 -4.79
CA THR A 96 -0.41 12.78 -5.94
C THR A 96 0.78 11.95 -5.47
N ARG A 97 0.81 10.67 -5.84
CA ARG A 97 1.93 9.77 -5.58
C ARG A 97 2.43 9.18 -6.88
N ALA A 98 3.74 9.18 -7.05
CA ALA A 98 4.45 8.40 -8.07
C ALA A 98 5.28 7.31 -7.39
N ARG A 99 5.18 6.07 -7.88
CA ARG A 99 5.94 4.92 -7.38
C ARG A 99 6.52 4.14 -8.55
N VAL A 100 7.80 3.77 -8.41
CA VAL A 100 8.49 2.87 -9.34
C VAL A 100 9.15 1.76 -8.55
N ASN A 101 8.99 0.53 -9.02
CA ASN A 101 9.60 -0.66 -8.44
C ASN A 101 10.58 -1.27 -9.46
N PHE A 102 11.73 -1.70 -8.98
CA PHE A 102 12.71 -2.51 -9.69
C PHE A 102 12.78 -3.86 -8.98
N ASP A 103 12.56 -4.95 -9.71
CA ASP A 103 12.55 -6.31 -9.21
C ASP A 103 13.51 -7.15 -10.05
N ALA A 104 14.71 -7.35 -9.55
CA ALA A 104 15.77 -8.11 -10.24
C ALA A 104 15.88 -9.52 -9.64
N ARG A 105 15.87 -10.55 -10.50
CA ARG A 105 15.88 -11.96 -10.10
C ARG A 105 16.83 -12.78 -10.94
N SER A 106 17.47 -13.76 -10.30
CA SER A 106 18.25 -14.81 -10.97
C SER A 106 18.12 -16.14 -10.21
N GLU A 107 18.13 -17.26 -10.93
CA GLU A 107 18.09 -18.58 -10.31
C GLU A 107 19.47 -18.96 -9.78
N THR A 108 19.48 -19.60 -8.62
CA THR A 108 20.67 -20.19 -8.02
C THR A 108 20.40 -21.60 -7.49
N GLN A 109 21.45 -22.32 -7.16
CA GLN A 109 21.30 -23.63 -6.50
C GLN A 109 20.62 -23.57 -5.12
N TYR A 110 20.51 -22.37 -4.51
CA TYR A 110 19.86 -22.14 -3.21
C TYR A 110 18.46 -21.54 -3.35
N GLY A 111 17.93 -21.47 -4.57
CA GLY A 111 16.67 -20.83 -4.92
C GLY A 111 16.87 -19.47 -5.58
N THR A 112 15.79 -18.75 -5.77
CA THR A 112 15.82 -17.44 -6.43
C THR A 112 16.56 -16.41 -5.60
N LEU A 113 17.63 -15.83 -6.17
CA LEU A 113 18.25 -14.62 -5.65
C LEU A 113 17.48 -13.42 -6.20
N ARG A 114 17.01 -12.56 -5.32
CA ARG A 114 16.17 -11.40 -5.66
C ARG A 114 16.68 -10.15 -4.98
N SER A 115 16.68 -9.03 -5.70
CA SER A 115 16.79 -7.70 -5.12
C SER A 115 15.59 -6.86 -5.55
N TYR A 116 15.07 -6.09 -4.61
CA TYR A 116 13.88 -5.26 -4.83
C TYR A 116 14.13 -3.85 -4.31
N ILE A 117 13.83 -2.87 -5.14
CA ILE A 117 13.92 -1.46 -4.80
C ILE A 117 12.60 -0.80 -5.15
N ARG A 118 12.04 -0.02 -4.22
CA ARG A 118 10.86 0.82 -4.43
C ARG A 118 11.24 2.26 -4.18
N ILE A 119 11.02 3.10 -5.18
CA ILE A 119 11.17 4.55 -5.08
C ILE A 119 9.77 5.15 -5.09
N GLN A 120 9.52 6.06 -4.17
CA GLN A 120 8.22 6.73 -4.05
C GLN A 120 8.41 8.22 -3.82
N SER A 121 7.51 9.01 -4.37
CA SER A 121 7.40 10.44 -4.11
C SER A 121 5.94 10.80 -3.88
N ASP A 122 5.69 11.60 -2.86
CA ASP A 122 4.38 12.10 -2.48
C ASP A 122 4.36 13.62 -2.59
N MET A 123 3.33 14.14 -3.27
CA MET A 123 3.04 15.57 -3.40
C MET A 123 1.66 15.78 -2.77
N ILE A 124 1.63 16.39 -1.58
CA ILE A 124 0.42 16.55 -0.78
C ILE A 124 0.16 18.02 -0.54
N GLU A 125 -1.04 18.47 -0.90
CA GLU A 125 -1.54 19.82 -0.59
C GLU A 125 -2.72 19.71 0.37
N ASN A 126 -2.62 20.33 1.53
CA ASN A 126 -3.67 20.42 2.54
C ASN A 126 -4.24 21.83 2.55
N GLY A 127 -5.55 21.96 2.46
CA GLY A 127 -6.26 23.24 2.39
C GLY A 127 -6.15 24.14 3.62
N HIS A 128 -5.64 23.64 4.76
CA HIS A 128 -5.40 24.40 5.99
C HIS A 128 -4.06 24.00 6.61
N ASN A 129 -3.17 24.97 6.69
CA ASN A 129 -1.84 24.88 7.29
C ASN A 129 -0.99 23.69 6.81
N ALA A 130 -0.43 23.89 5.65
CA ALA A 130 0.69 23.12 5.19
C ALA A 130 1.92 23.34 6.08
N ALA A 131 1.95 22.72 7.24
CA ALA A 131 3.21 22.17 7.65
C ALA A 131 3.43 21.00 6.67
N ASN A 132 4.13 21.25 5.59
CA ASN A 132 4.59 20.27 4.64
C ASN A 132 5.41 19.24 5.39
N THR A 133 4.75 18.20 5.89
CA THR A 133 5.39 17.03 6.51
C THR A 133 5.62 15.92 5.49
N GLY A 134 5.21 16.15 4.24
CA GLY A 134 5.57 15.31 3.11
C GLY A 134 6.79 15.92 2.41
N SER A 135 7.71 15.11 1.98
CA SER A 135 8.80 15.51 1.10
C SER A 135 8.18 16.03 -0.20
N ASP A 136 8.08 17.36 -0.35
CA ASP A 136 7.52 18.03 -1.54
C ASP A 136 8.25 17.57 -2.80
N GLY A 137 7.76 16.49 -3.41
CA GLY A 137 8.31 15.92 -4.63
C GLY A 137 9.71 15.28 -4.49
N ALA A 138 10.34 15.25 -3.32
CA ALA A 138 11.57 14.52 -3.14
C ALA A 138 11.28 13.01 -3.18
N GLY A 139 11.89 12.31 -4.12
CA GLY A 139 11.83 10.85 -4.17
C GLY A 139 12.66 10.25 -3.03
N PHE A 140 12.14 9.23 -2.38
CA PHE A 140 12.87 8.46 -1.36
C PHE A 140 12.75 6.97 -1.64
N PHE A 141 13.72 6.22 -1.11
CA PHE A 141 13.67 4.77 -1.14
C PHE A 141 12.64 4.29 -0.11
N ASP A 142 11.49 3.86 -0.61
CA ASP A 142 10.39 3.36 0.23
C ASP A 142 10.65 1.93 0.69
N GLN A 143 11.33 1.11 -0.12
CA GLN A 143 11.82 -0.21 0.25
C GLN A 143 13.11 -0.52 -0.49
N ALA A 144 14.03 -1.25 0.16
CA ALA A 144 15.23 -1.80 -0.44
C ALA A 144 15.62 -3.07 0.31
N TRP A 145 15.51 -4.24 -0.32
CA TRP A 145 15.80 -5.52 0.30
C TRP A 145 16.31 -6.55 -0.70
N LEU A 146 16.95 -7.58 -0.18
CA LEU A 146 17.40 -8.74 -0.93
C LEU A 146 16.84 -10.02 -0.33
N SER A 147 16.71 -11.08 -1.15
CA SER A 147 16.34 -12.40 -0.66
C SER A 147 17.04 -13.51 -1.44
N LEU A 148 17.28 -14.64 -0.75
CA LEU A 148 17.80 -15.87 -1.33
C LEU A 148 17.02 -17.06 -0.74
N GLY A 149 16.27 -17.75 -1.57
CA GLY A 149 15.34 -18.77 -1.10
C GLY A 149 14.34 -18.19 -0.08
N GLY A 150 14.31 -18.76 1.14
CA GLY A 150 13.45 -18.27 2.24
C GLY A 150 14.02 -17.08 3.01
N PHE A 151 15.29 -16.79 2.88
CA PHE A 151 15.96 -15.68 3.59
C PHE A 151 15.63 -14.34 2.93
N LEU A 152 15.40 -13.31 3.74
CA LEU A 152 15.24 -11.92 3.30
C LEU A 152 15.93 -10.99 4.30
N ALA A 153 16.60 -9.95 3.81
CA ALA A 153 17.17 -8.89 4.63
C ALA A 153 17.05 -7.52 3.93
N GLY A 154 16.84 -6.48 4.70
CA GLY A 154 16.78 -5.10 4.23
C GLY A 154 15.66 -4.29 4.86
N TYR A 155 15.36 -3.14 4.25
CA TYR A 155 14.30 -2.23 4.66
C TYR A 155 13.02 -2.52 3.90
N THR A 156 11.99 -3.01 4.59
CA THR A 156 10.68 -3.36 4.02
C THR A 156 9.58 -3.31 5.09
N GLU A 157 8.38 -3.66 4.69
CA GLU A 157 7.23 -3.71 5.59
C GLU A 157 7.42 -4.80 6.66
N SER A 158 7.12 -4.46 7.91
CA SER A 158 7.13 -5.39 9.03
C SER A 158 6.29 -6.65 8.72
N ALA A 159 6.79 -7.81 9.11
CA ALA A 159 6.07 -9.07 8.96
C ALA A 159 4.76 -9.10 9.76
N PHE A 160 4.63 -8.26 10.81
CA PHE A 160 3.41 -8.14 11.59
C PHE A 160 2.28 -7.51 10.79
N HIS A 161 2.56 -6.41 10.10
CA HIS A 161 1.55 -5.64 9.37
C HIS A 161 1.30 -6.22 7.98
N ASN A 162 2.38 -6.53 7.26
CA ASN A 162 2.31 -6.99 5.88
C ASN A 162 3.35 -8.09 5.62
N SER A 163 3.30 -8.68 4.44
CA SER A 163 4.39 -9.47 3.91
C SER A 163 4.26 -9.56 2.40
N ASN A 164 5.24 -9.04 1.69
CA ASN A 164 5.33 -9.15 0.25
C ASN A 164 5.54 -10.60 -0.25
N LEU A 165 5.82 -11.55 0.66
CA LEU A 165 6.21 -12.92 0.30
C LEU A 165 5.07 -13.92 0.42
N VAL A 166 4.03 -13.63 1.19
CA VAL A 166 2.88 -14.53 1.41
C VAL A 166 1.58 -14.04 0.80
N GLY A 167 1.65 -13.03 -0.07
CA GLY A 167 0.52 -12.51 -0.82
C GLY A 167 -0.35 -11.52 -0.05
N SER A 168 -1.23 -10.85 -0.80
CA SER A 168 -2.03 -9.72 -0.30
C SER A 168 -3.18 -10.10 0.63
N LEU A 169 -3.58 -11.37 0.69
CA LEU A 169 -4.75 -11.78 1.49
C LEU A 169 -4.52 -11.68 2.99
N THR A 170 -3.26 -11.74 3.43
CA THR A 170 -2.88 -11.64 4.84
C THR A 170 -2.41 -10.25 5.25
N ASN A 171 -2.57 -9.29 4.36
CA ASN A 171 -2.11 -7.92 4.56
C ASN A 171 -3.27 -7.04 5.03
N GLY A 172 -2.96 -6.14 5.96
CA GLY A 172 -3.93 -5.19 6.47
C GLY A 172 -5.06 -5.81 7.28
N THR A 173 -5.95 -4.98 7.73
CA THR A 173 -7.13 -5.37 8.49
C THR A 173 -8.38 -5.30 7.62
N GLY A 174 -8.68 -4.16 7.02
CA GLY A 174 -9.89 -3.89 6.24
C GLY A 174 -9.73 -4.03 4.73
N PHE A 175 -10.76 -3.61 4.00
CA PHE A 175 -10.77 -3.48 2.56
C PHE A 175 -10.43 -2.05 2.10
N SER A 176 -10.63 -1.06 2.97
CA SER A 176 -10.30 0.33 2.71
C SER A 176 -8.79 0.58 2.75
N TRP A 177 -8.40 1.63 2.08
CA TRP A 177 -7.03 2.15 2.11
C TRP A 177 -6.74 2.96 3.38
N ASP A 178 -7.72 3.20 4.21
CA ASP A 178 -7.56 3.98 5.43
C ASP A 178 -6.36 3.46 6.25
N PRO A 179 -5.46 4.34 6.73
CA PRO A 179 -4.29 3.96 7.53
C PRO A 179 -4.64 3.12 8.75
N ASN A 180 -5.81 3.37 9.34
CA ASN A 180 -6.25 2.66 10.53
C ASN A 180 -6.60 1.19 10.27
N SER A 181 -7.04 0.87 9.07
CA SER A 181 -7.34 -0.52 8.68
C SER A 181 -6.12 -1.25 8.10
N TYR A 182 -5.11 -0.51 7.62
CA TYR A 182 -3.95 -1.10 6.94
C TYR A 182 -2.74 -1.27 7.85
N SER A 183 -2.52 -0.40 8.83
CA SER A 183 -1.34 -0.41 9.73
C SER A 183 -0.02 -0.60 8.96
N TYR A 184 0.47 0.47 8.35
CA TYR A 184 1.69 0.43 7.54
C TYR A 184 2.91 0.80 8.38
N THR A 185 3.84 -0.14 8.54
CA THR A 185 5.09 0.08 9.24
C THR A 185 6.24 -0.58 8.48
N GLN A 186 7.32 0.17 8.27
CA GLN A 186 8.55 -0.31 7.63
C GLN A 186 9.67 -0.43 8.65
N ARG A 187 10.49 -1.47 8.49
CA ARG A 187 11.59 -1.82 9.39
C ARG A 187 12.83 -2.22 8.61
N GLN A 188 14.00 -1.98 9.20
CA GLN A 188 15.18 -2.78 8.89
C GLN A 188 14.98 -4.14 9.51
N LEU A 189 15.05 -5.21 8.73
CA LEU A 189 14.77 -6.55 9.25
C LEU A 189 15.62 -7.64 8.60
N ILE A 190 15.72 -8.75 9.31
CA ILE A 190 16.20 -10.04 8.80
C ILE A 190 15.07 -11.04 9.03
N GLN A 191 14.61 -11.67 7.96
CA GLN A 191 13.44 -12.51 7.97
C GLN A 191 13.71 -13.85 7.30
N TYR A 192 13.11 -14.90 7.82
CA TYR A 192 13.06 -16.19 7.14
C TYR A 192 11.61 -16.60 6.87
N ASN A 193 11.34 -16.93 5.60
CA ASN A 193 10.03 -17.34 5.12
C ASN A 193 10.09 -18.79 4.71
N PHE A 194 9.10 -19.56 5.12
CA PHE A 194 8.93 -20.93 4.64
C PHE A 194 7.52 -21.12 4.10
N THR A 195 7.43 -21.84 3.00
CA THR A 195 6.17 -22.27 2.41
C THR A 195 6.15 -23.77 2.38
N GLY A 196 5.12 -24.34 2.95
CA GLY A 196 4.87 -25.78 2.94
C GLY A 196 3.95 -26.21 1.80
N SER A 197 3.74 -27.51 1.70
CA SER A 197 2.68 -28.05 0.85
C SER A 197 1.29 -27.56 1.32
N ASN A 198 0.32 -27.59 0.43
CA ASN A 198 -1.07 -27.20 0.71
C ASN A 198 -1.28 -25.74 1.13
N GLY A 199 -0.38 -24.82 0.73
CA GLY A 199 -0.52 -23.39 0.98
C GLY A 199 -0.21 -22.97 2.42
N PHE A 200 0.36 -23.84 3.24
CA PHE A 200 0.89 -23.46 4.55
C PHE A 200 2.11 -22.55 4.39
N PHE A 201 2.20 -21.51 5.22
CA PHE A 201 3.34 -20.62 5.27
C PHE A 201 3.68 -20.23 6.71
N GLY A 202 4.92 -19.81 6.91
CA GLY A 202 5.38 -19.23 8.15
C GLY A 202 6.49 -18.23 7.93
N ILE A 203 6.61 -17.30 8.86
CA ILE A 203 7.60 -16.22 8.86
C ILE A 203 8.14 -16.08 10.27
N VAL A 204 9.44 -15.93 10.37
CA VAL A 204 10.12 -15.40 11.58
C VAL A 204 10.95 -14.21 11.14
N SER A 205 10.75 -13.07 11.79
CA SER A 205 11.43 -11.80 11.49
C SER A 205 12.09 -11.26 12.75
N LEU A 206 13.32 -10.79 12.61
CA LEU A 206 14.00 -9.94 13.58
C LEU A 206 13.97 -8.54 13.00
N GLU A 207 13.35 -7.60 13.71
CA GLU A 207 13.06 -6.27 13.22
C GLU A 207 13.77 -5.24 14.10
N ASN A 208 14.32 -4.20 13.46
CA ASN A 208 14.92 -3.12 14.23
C ASN A 208 13.84 -2.41 15.05
N ASP A 209 14.08 -2.25 16.31
CA ASP A 209 13.25 -1.41 17.15
C ASP A 209 13.57 0.08 16.86
N PRO A 210 12.61 0.86 16.34
CA PRO A 210 12.83 2.26 16.09
C PRO A 210 12.72 3.13 17.34
N ASP A 211 12.15 2.57 18.39
CA ASP A 211 11.75 3.27 19.58
C ASP A 211 12.84 3.19 20.64
N ASP A 212 13.65 2.13 20.65
CA ASP A 212 14.78 1.97 21.53
C ASP A 212 16.12 2.24 20.83
N THR A 213 16.89 3.15 21.42
CA THR A 213 18.27 3.47 21.03
C THR A 213 19.29 3.04 22.09
N THR A 214 18.86 2.36 23.14
CA THR A 214 19.65 2.12 24.35
C THR A 214 20.20 0.70 24.41
N ASN A 215 19.58 -0.25 23.75
CA ASN A 215 20.01 -1.64 23.73
C ASN A 215 20.24 -2.17 22.29
N TYR A 216 20.57 -3.44 22.16
CA TYR A 216 20.89 -4.10 20.88
C TYR A 216 19.96 -5.27 20.55
N LEU A 217 18.90 -5.48 21.33
CA LEU A 217 17.95 -6.56 21.12
C LEU A 217 16.95 -6.11 20.02
N PRO A 218 16.69 -6.95 19.02
CA PRO A 218 15.67 -6.65 18.03
C PRO A 218 14.30 -7.09 18.51
N ASP A 219 13.28 -6.46 18.00
CA ASP A 219 11.92 -6.97 18.02
C ASP A 219 11.81 -8.31 17.29
N VAL A 220 10.86 -9.12 17.71
CA VAL A 220 10.63 -10.44 17.12
C VAL A 220 9.20 -10.56 16.61
N VAL A 221 9.04 -10.93 15.34
CA VAL A 221 7.74 -11.22 14.76
C VAL A 221 7.68 -12.65 14.27
N GLY A 222 6.62 -13.35 14.68
CA GLY A 222 6.25 -14.67 14.17
C GLY A 222 4.91 -14.62 13.45
N LYS A 223 4.81 -15.22 12.26
CA LYS A 223 3.56 -15.34 11.48
C LYS A 223 3.43 -16.73 10.92
N ILE A 224 2.23 -17.32 11.08
CA ILE A 224 1.88 -18.60 10.45
C ILE A 224 0.52 -18.48 9.79
N GLY A 225 0.28 -19.27 8.77
CA GLY A 225 -1.03 -19.30 8.13
C GLY A 225 -1.13 -20.32 7.02
N ILE A 226 -2.32 -20.34 6.45
CA ILE A 226 -2.66 -21.16 5.29
C ILE A 226 -3.38 -20.28 4.26
N GLN A 227 -2.98 -20.40 2.99
CA GLN A 227 -3.63 -19.74 1.88
C GLN A 227 -3.97 -20.75 0.80
N GLN A 228 -5.23 -20.82 0.43
CA GLN A 228 -5.78 -21.75 -0.56
C GLN A 228 -6.84 -21.07 -1.44
N GLY A 229 -7.47 -21.83 -2.33
CA GLY A 229 -8.53 -21.30 -3.20
C GLY A 229 -9.75 -20.73 -2.45
N TRP A 230 -10.03 -21.20 -1.23
CA TRP A 230 -11.10 -20.67 -0.38
C TRP A 230 -10.73 -19.34 0.29
N GLY A 231 -9.46 -18.92 0.29
CA GLY A 231 -8.97 -17.72 0.95
C GLY A 231 -7.73 -17.96 1.80
N ALA A 232 -7.65 -17.30 2.96
CA ALA A 232 -6.52 -17.43 3.87
C ALA A 232 -6.95 -17.30 5.33
N ALA A 233 -6.23 -18.00 6.22
CA ALA A 233 -6.30 -17.79 7.66
C ALA A 233 -4.87 -17.65 8.20
N TRP A 234 -4.66 -16.73 9.16
CA TRP A 234 -3.32 -16.47 9.69
C TRP A 234 -3.36 -16.00 11.15
N LEU A 235 -2.24 -16.21 11.81
CA LEU A 235 -1.92 -15.70 13.14
C LEU A 235 -0.56 -15.04 13.10
N THR A 236 -0.44 -13.87 13.67
CA THR A 236 0.82 -13.11 13.80
C THR A 236 0.99 -12.70 15.25
N VAL A 237 2.21 -12.79 15.75
CA VAL A 237 2.62 -12.29 17.07
C VAL A 237 3.84 -11.41 16.86
N GLY A 238 3.83 -10.20 17.42
CA GLY A 238 4.96 -9.31 17.50
C GLY A 238 5.31 -9.07 18.96
N VAL A 239 6.59 -9.09 19.29
CA VAL A 239 7.13 -8.76 20.59
C VAL A 239 8.01 -7.53 20.43
N ASP A 240 7.63 -6.48 21.12
CA ASP A 240 8.34 -5.21 21.27
C ASP A 240 9.16 -5.35 22.56
N GLU A 241 10.46 -5.37 22.44
CA GLU A 241 11.34 -5.79 23.52
C GLU A 241 11.40 -4.77 24.63
N GLU A 242 11.44 -3.48 24.31
CA GLU A 242 11.40 -2.36 25.25
C GLU A 242 10.54 -1.23 24.68
N SER A 243 9.24 -1.33 24.87
CA SER A 243 8.32 -0.33 24.31
C SER A 243 8.61 1.08 24.83
N TRP A 244 8.78 2.04 23.93
CA TRP A 244 8.97 3.46 24.26
C TRP A 244 7.93 4.01 25.24
N TRP A 245 6.70 3.50 25.17
CA TRP A 245 5.59 4.03 25.98
C TRP A 245 5.58 3.49 27.40
N THR A 246 5.95 2.23 27.59
CA THR A 246 5.89 1.56 28.89
C THR A 246 7.26 1.37 29.53
N GLY A 247 8.31 1.24 28.72
CA GLY A 247 9.66 0.84 29.16
C GLY A 247 9.74 -0.65 29.53
N ASP A 248 8.71 -1.43 29.18
CA ASP A 248 8.63 -2.86 29.45
C ASP A 248 8.49 -3.64 28.12
N THR A 249 8.69 -4.94 28.17
CA THR A 249 8.43 -5.83 27.03
C THR A 249 6.94 -5.97 26.80
N GLU A 250 6.48 -5.57 25.61
CA GLU A 250 5.08 -5.63 25.20
C GLU A 250 4.89 -6.58 24.01
N PHE A 251 3.67 -6.99 23.77
CA PHE A 251 3.37 -7.85 22.62
C PHE A 251 2.03 -7.52 21.99
N ALA A 252 1.95 -7.81 20.70
CA ALA A 252 0.74 -7.72 19.91
C ALA A 252 0.42 -9.05 19.24
N VAL A 253 -0.87 -9.35 19.12
CA VAL A 253 -1.38 -10.53 18.42
C VAL A 253 -2.40 -10.10 17.37
N LYS A 254 -2.28 -10.64 16.16
CA LYS A 254 -3.24 -10.43 15.08
C LYS A 254 -3.65 -11.77 14.48
N ALA A 255 -4.94 -12.06 14.48
CA ALA A 255 -5.52 -13.24 13.83
C ALA A 255 -6.50 -12.82 12.75
N GLY A 256 -6.43 -13.43 11.58
CA GLY A 256 -7.28 -13.05 10.46
C GLY A 256 -7.79 -14.22 9.65
N LEU A 257 -8.96 -14.00 9.07
CA LEU A 257 -9.62 -14.85 8.10
C LEU A 257 -10.05 -14.00 6.89
N HIS A 258 -9.64 -14.44 5.70
CA HIS A 258 -10.17 -13.93 4.44
C HIS A 258 -10.82 -15.10 3.69
N TYR A 259 -12.11 -15.01 3.43
CA TYR A 259 -12.89 -16.09 2.82
C TYR A 259 -13.48 -15.66 1.49
N ASN A 260 -13.04 -16.31 0.40
CA ASN A 260 -13.59 -16.11 -0.93
C ASN A 260 -14.98 -16.74 -1.03
N ILE A 261 -15.97 -15.98 -1.49
CA ILE A 261 -17.35 -16.45 -1.58
C ILE A 261 -17.47 -17.43 -2.77
N PRO A 262 -17.84 -18.70 -2.53
CA PRO A 262 -18.07 -19.67 -3.60
C PRO A 262 -19.17 -19.17 -4.56
N GLY A 263 -18.92 -19.26 -5.86
CA GLY A 263 -19.88 -18.84 -6.90
C GLY A 263 -19.97 -17.33 -7.12
N ALA A 264 -19.21 -16.51 -6.39
CA ALA A 264 -19.12 -15.06 -6.58
C ALA A 264 -17.65 -14.61 -6.67
N PRO A 265 -16.94 -14.88 -7.78
CA PRO A 265 -15.52 -14.59 -7.93
C PRO A 265 -15.20 -13.12 -7.66
N GLY A 266 -14.18 -12.87 -6.82
CA GLY A 266 -13.79 -11.52 -6.39
C GLY A 266 -14.58 -10.98 -5.19
N SER A 267 -15.65 -11.66 -4.77
CA SER A 267 -16.37 -11.35 -3.54
C SER A 267 -15.76 -12.11 -2.36
N ALA A 268 -15.63 -11.43 -1.23
CA ALA A 268 -14.96 -11.99 -0.06
C ALA A 268 -15.50 -11.44 1.25
N PHE A 269 -15.36 -12.25 2.29
CA PHE A 269 -15.54 -11.89 3.68
C PHE A 269 -14.19 -11.75 4.35
N ARG A 270 -14.03 -10.81 5.29
CA ARG A 270 -12.83 -10.66 6.10
C ARG A 270 -13.20 -10.44 7.57
N LEU A 271 -12.52 -11.17 8.45
CA LEU A 271 -12.60 -11.02 9.89
C LEU A 271 -11.17 -10.95 10.43
N VAL A 272 -10.85 -9.92 11.22
CA VAL A 272 -9.53 -9.75 11.81
C VAL A 272 -9.69 -9.29 13.26
N GLY A 273 -9.02 -9.96 14.18
CA GLY A 273 -8.89 -9.57 15.57
C GLY A 273 -7.48 -9.12 15.87
N HIS A 274 -7.34 -8.10 16.72
CA HIS A 274 -6.09 -7.62 17.29
C HIS A 274 -6.17 -7.63 18.80
N TYR A 275 -5.03 -7.90 19.45
CA TYR A 275 -4.84 -7.73 20.87
C TYR A 275 -3.44 -7.14 21.11
N ASN A 276 -3.32 -6.20 22.03
CA ASN A 276 -2.07 -5.63 22.49
C ASN A 276 -2.03 -5.70 24.02
N SER A 277 -0.88 -6.08 24.57
CA SER A 277 -0.69 -6.10 26.04
C SER A 277 -0.71 -4.70 26.61
N ASP A 278 -0.11 -3.74 25.91
CA ASP A 278 -0.15 -2.30 26.15
C ASP A 278 0.34 -1.59 24.87
N ALA A 279 0.61 -0.28 24.94
CA ALA A 279 1.14 0.49 23.84
C ALA A 279 2.49 -0.07 23.39
N ASN A 280 2.59 -0.41 22.12
CA ASN A 280 3.77 -1.05 21.52
C ASN A 280 3.88 -0.70 20.03
N THR A 281 5.02 -1.00 19.43
CA THR A 281 5.33 -0.67 18.05
C THR A 281 4.49 -1.42 17.01
N TYR A 282 3.83 -2.52 17.41
CA TYR A 282 2.96 -3.36 16.57
C TYR A 282 1.46 -3.04 16.72
N GLN A 283 1.12 -2.08 17.59
CA GLN A 283 -0.25 -1.65 17.80
C GLN A 283 -0.92 -1.19 16.49
N GLN A 284 -2.22 -1.25 16.44
CA GLN A 284 -2.97 -0.74 15.31
C GLN A 284 -2.76 0.77 15.17
N GLY A 285 -2.52 1.24 13.93
CA GLY A 285 -2.15 2.63 13.67
C GLY A 285 -0.64 2.90 13.66
N GLY A 286 0.18 1.92 14.08
CA GLY A 286 1.64 2.02 14.08
C GLY A 286 2.18 3.16 14.96
N ASN A 287 3.43 3.56 14.74
CA ASN A 287 4.11 4.63 15.47
C ASN A 287 3.65 6.06 15.15
N GLN A 288 2.54 6.23 14.43
CA GLN A 288 2.10 7.58 14.06
C GLN A 288 1.23 8.19 15.15
N PRO A 289 1.45 9.47 15.54
CA PRO A 289 0.62 10.14 16.54
C PRO A 289 -0.87 10.15 16.20
N ALA A 290 -1.23 10.16 14.92
CA ALA A 290 -2.62 10.05 14.48
C ALA A 290 -3.17 8.62 14.59
N GLY A 291 -2.31 7.60 14.52
CA GLY A 291 -2.68 6.20 14.69
C GLY A 291 -2.94 5.81 16.14
N PHE A 292 -2.35 6.52 17.10
CA PHE A 292 -2.55 6.28 18.52
C PHE A 292 -4.02 6.38 18.95
N LEU A 293 -4.83 7.20 18.28
CA LEU A 293 -6.26 7.33 18.59
C LEU A 293 -7.08 6.06 18.34
N LEU A 294 -6.56 5.08 17.61
CA LEU A 294 -7.22 3.80 17.34
C LEU A 294 -6.38 2.61 17.81
N SER A 295 -5.24 2.85 18.47
CA SER A 295 -4.59 1.81 19.27
C SER A 295 -5.52 1.44 20.42
N SER A 296 -5.58 0.19 20.76
CA SER A 296 -6.55 -0.33 21.72
C SER A 296 -6.05 -1.64 22.30
N GLU A 297 -6.52 -2.00 23.48
CA GLU A 297 -6.19 -3.29 24.08
C GLU A 297 -6.59 -4.43 23.13
N TRP A 298 -7.82 -4.39 22.63
CA TRP A 298 -8.23 -5.30 21.55
C TRP A 298 -9.20 -4.64 20.57
N SER A 299 -9.22 -5.16 19.37
CA SER A 299 -10.18 -4.74 18.35
C SER A 299 -10.59 -5.89 17.45
N VAL A 300 -11.79 -5.78 16.86
CA VAL A 300 -12.31 -6.75 15.89
C VAL A 300 -12.88 -6.03 14.69
N TYR A 301 -12.37 -6.39 13.53
CA TYR A 301 -12.87 -5.95 12.22
C TYR A 301 -13.68 -7.06 11.56
N ALA A 302 -14.80 -6.68 10.93
CA ALA A 302 -15.56 -7.52 10.01
C ALA A 302 -15.94 -6.74 8.75
N GLY A 303 -15.75 -7.34 7.57
CA GLY A 303 -16.06 -6.67 6.31
C GLY A 303 -16.48 -7.63 5.22
N TYR A 304 -17.25 -7.11 4.28
CA TYR A 304 -17.71 -7.81 3.07
C TYR A 304 -17.41 -6.98 1.83
N ARG A 305 -16.77 -7.60 0.83
CA ARG A 305 -16.56 -7.06 -0.50
C ARG A 305 -17.39 -7.84 -1.51
N HIS A 306 -18.13 -7.13 -2.34
CA HIS A 306 -18.89 -7.70 -3.45
C HIS A 306 -18.31 -7.27 -4.79
N GLN A 307 -18.05 -8.25 -5.66
CA GLN A 307 -17.67 -8.02 -7.04
C GLN A 307 -18.92 -8.13 -7.94
N PHE A 308 -19.44 -7.01 -8.44
CA PHE A 308 -20.63 -6.97 -9.27
C PHE A 308 -20.37 -7.49 -10.69
N ASN A 309 -19.20 -7.18 -11.22
CA ASN A 309 -18.72 -7.59 -12.53
C ASN A 309 -17.19 -7.40 -12.57
N PRO A 310 -16.48 -7.80 -13.63
CA PRO A 310 -15.02 -7.68 -13.68
C PRO A 310 -14.47 -6.25 -13.48
N GLN A 311 -15.29 -5.23 -13.66
CA GLN A 311 -14.86 -3.83 -13.58
C GLN A 311 -15.29 -3.13 -12.28
N VAL A 312 -16.32 -3.61 -11.58
CA VAL A 312 -16.93 -2.90 -10.45
C VAL A 312 -16.99 -3.79 -9.22
N ALA A 313 -16.45 -3.29 -8.12
CA ALA A 313 -16.61 -3.88 -6.80
C ALA A 313 -16.93 -2.80 -5.76
N ALA A 314 -17.62 -3.19 -4.70
CA ALA A 314 -17.84 -2.35 -3.53
C ALA A 314 -17.67 -3.16 -2.26
N TRP A 315 -17.46 -2.48 -1.14
CA TRP A 315 -17.32 -3.11 0.17
C TRP A 315 -17.93 -2.25 1.27
N VAL A 316 -18.20 -2.92 2.36
CA VAL A 316 -18.57 -2.34 3.65
C VAL A 316 -17.84 -3.11 4.74
N GLY A 317 -17.39 -2.42 5.76
CA GLY A 317 -16.74 -3.02 6.92
C GLY A 317 -16.94 -2.17 8.16
N ALA A 318 -16.70 -2.76 9.31
CA ALA A 318 -16.69 -2.07 10.59
C ALA A 318 -15.63 -2.68 11.51
N GLN A 319 -15.06 -1.86 12.35
CA GLN A 319 -14.15 -2.28 13.41
C GLN A 319 -14.56 -1.64 14.72
N TYR A 320 -14.55 -2.44 15.77
CA TYR A 320 -14.73 -1.99 17.15
C TYR A 320 -13.39 -2.03 17.86
N TYR A 321 -13.14 -1.06 18.73
CA TYR A 321 -11.95 -0.88 19.53
C TYR A 321 -12.34 -0.77 21.01
N ASN A 322 -11.73 -1.60 21.84
CA ASN A 322 -11.92 -1.54 23.30
C ASN A 322 -10.71 -0.85 23.95
N ASP A 323 -10.95 -0.05 24.96
CA ASP A 323 -9.95 0.67 25.70
C ASP A 323 -8.96 1.41 24.77
N VAL A 324 -9.52 2.33 23.99
CA VAL A 324 -8.78 3.15 23.02
C VAL A 324 -7.69 3.94 23.72
N ALA A 325 -6.49 3.94 23.14
CA ALA A 325 -5.28 4.51 23.73
C ALA A 325 -4.94 3.91 25.11
N TYR A 326 -5.36 2.65 25.35
CA TYR A 326 -5.20 1.92 26.62
C TYR A 326 -5.85 2.61 27.82
N VAL A 327 -6.85 3.44 27.57
CA VAL A 327 -7.64 4.09 28.63
C VAL A 327 -8.89 3.27 28.91
N SER A 328 -8.96 2.68 30.09
CA SER A 328 -10.07 1.79 30.46
C SER A 328 -11.43 2.50 30.36
N GLY A 329 -12.34 1.87 29.65
CA GLY A 329 -13.72 2.34 29.45
C GLY A 329 -13.85 3.41 28.37
N ILE A 330 -12.82 3.65 27.54
CA ILE A 330 -12.93 4.51 26.35
C ILE A 330 -12.93 3.62 25.12
N ASP A 331 -14.09 3.41 24.55
CA ASP A 331 -14.26 2.59 23.37
C ASP A 331 -14.39 3.42 22.09
N GLY A 332 -14.24 2.75 20.96
CA GLY A 332 -14.36 3.39 19.66
C GLY A 332 -14.83 2.44 18.58
N PHE A 333 -15.22 2.99 17.47
CA PHE A 333 -15.49 2.21 16.26
C PHE A 333 -15.19 3.00 15.00
N HIS A 334 -14.94 2.30 13.91
CA HIS A 334 -15.08 2.89 12.59
C HIS A 334 -15.99 2.03 11.69
N VAL A 335 -16.58 2.69 10.72
CA VAL A 335 -17.34 2.05 9.64
C VAL A 335 -16.75 2.53 8.33
N GLU A 336 -16.42 1.60 7.46
CA GLU A 336 -15.83 1.87 6.16
C GLU A 336 -16.75 1.42 5.02
N THR A 337 -16.73 2.14 3.91
CA THR A 337 -17.35 1.72 2.65
C THR A 337 -16.54 2.24 1.48
N GLY A 338 -16.62 1.56 0.37
CA GLY A 338 -15.96 2.03 -0.84
C GLY A 338 -16.40 1.29 -2.09
N LEU A 339 -15.98 1.86 -3.21
CA LEU A 339 -16.25 1.36 -4.54
C LEU A 339 -14.97 1.47 -5.39
N THR A 340 -14.69 0.44 -6.17
CA THR A 340 -13.69 0.50 -7.24
C THR A 340 -14.36 0.30 -8.59
N TRP A 341 -13.89 1.08 -9.59
CA TRP A 341 -14.25 0.93 -10.99
C TRP A 341 -12.98 0.91 -11.84
N THR A 342 -12.80 -0.18 -12.57
CA THR A 342 -11.65 -0.41 -13.47
C THR A 342 -12.14 -0.42 -14.93
N PRO A 343 -12.39 0.75 -15.54
CA PRO A 343 -12.98 0.84 -16.89
C PRO A 343 -12.10 0.22 -17.98
N VAL A 344 -10.79 0.30 -17.79
CA VAL A 344 -9.79 -0.30 -18.67
C VAL A 344 -8.65 -0.89 -17.84
N THR A 345 -7.91 -1.83 -18.41
CA THR A 345 -6.76 -2.45 -17.75
C THR A 345 -5.78 -1.40 -17.23
N ASN A 346 -5.31 -1.58 -15.99
CA ASN A 346 -4.35 -0.71 -15.33
C ASN A 346 -4.84 0.73 -15.04
N PHE A 347 -6.13 1.00 -15.09
CA PHE A 347 -6.70 2.25 -14.63
C PHE A 347 -7.85 1.98 -13.66
N GLU A 348 -7.71 2.44 -12.42
CA GLU A 348 -8.70 2.30 -11.36
C GLU A 348 -9.20 3.68 -10.91
N VAL A 349 -10.50 3.79 -10.74
CA VAL A 349 -11.17 4.87 -10.01
C VAL A 349 -11.67 4.28 -8.70
N ARG A 350 -11.28 4.85 -7.58
CA ARG A 350 -11.61 4.37 -6.24
C ARG A 350 -12.23 5.49 -5.42
N ALA A 351 -13.38 5.22 -4.81
CA ALA A 351 -14.02 6.11 -3.85
C ALA A 351 -14.15 5.38 -2.52
N GLU A 352 -13.80 6.06 -1.42
CA GLU A 352 -13.93 5.53 -0.06
C GLU A 352 -14.54 6.58 0.86
N ALA A 353 -15.24 6.10 1.88
CA ALA A 353 -15.68 6.89 3.01
C ALA A 353 -15.53 6.07 4.30
N VAL A 354 -15.03 6.71 5.34
CA VAL A 354 -14.81 6.14 6.67
C VAL A 354 -15.38 7.10 7.71
N TYR A 355 -16.24 6.59 8.58
CA TYR A 355 -16.67 7.28 9.78
C TYR A 355 -16.04 6.66 11.01
N THR A 356 -15.35 7.46 11.81
CA THR A 356 -14.66 7.03 13.03
C THR A 356 -15.23 7.78 14.22
N LYS A 357 -15.51 7.08 15.31
CA LYS A 357 -15.97 7.63 16.57
C LYS A 357 -15.21 6.98 17.73
N VAL A 358 -14.70 7.81 18.63
CA VAL A 358 -14.21 7.42 19.96
C VAL A 358 -15.11 8.12 20.98
N GLU A 359 -15.49 7.46 22.07
CA GLU A 359 -16.53 7.92 22.99
C GLU A 359 -16.35 9.36 23.50
N THR A 360 -15.10 9.74 23.78
CA THR A 360 -14.75 11.07 24.32
C THR A 360 -14.43 12.11 23.24
N LEU A 361 -14.41 11.73 21.98
CA LEU A 361 -14.07 12.61 20.87
C LEU A 361 -15.25 12.77 19.91
N ASP A 362 -15.24 13.84 19.15
CA ASP A 362 -16.20 14.02 18.06
C ASP A 362 -15.99 12.98 16.95
N GLY A 363 -17.09 12.58 16.31
CA GLY A 363 -17.04 11.72 15.14
C GLY A 363 -16.36 12.42 13.97
N THR A 364 -15.64 11.65 13.19
CA THR A 364 -14.90 12.11 12.01
C THR A 364 -15.37 11.34 10.79
N LEU A 365 -15.88 12.04 9.80
CA LEU A 365 -16.16 11.48 8.48
C LEU A 365 -15.04 11.89 7.53
N SER A 366 -14.32 10.91 7.01
CA SER A 366 -13.30 11.11 5.97
C SER A 366 -13.66 10.34 4.71
N GLY A 367 -13.17 10.81 3.59
CA GLY A 367 -13.36 10.10 2.33
C GLY A 367 -12.50 10.69 1.21
N PHE A 368 -12.35 9.92 0.14
CA PHE A 368 -11.59 10.36 -1.00
C PHE A 368 -12.10 9.76 -2.33
N LEU A 369 -11.73 10.42 -3.40
CA LEU A 369 -11.79 9.92 -4.76
C LEU A 369 -10.35 9.84 -5.32
N ARG A 370 -9.95 8.65 -5.79
CA ARG A 370 -8.60 8.38 -6.30
C ARG A 370 -8.66 7.83 -7.72
N PHE A 371 -7.75 8.31 -8.55
CA PHE A 371 -7.50 7.82 -9.90
C PHE A 371 -6.10 7.22 -9.93
N THR A 372 -5.96 5.95 -10.30
CA THR A 372 -4.67 5.25 -10.32
C THR A 372 -4.40 4.69 -11.71
N ARG A 373 -3.21 4.98 -12.27
CA ARG A 373 -2.67 4.35 -13.48
C ARG A 373 -1.45 3.51 -13.10
N SER A 374 -1.56 2.19 -13.25
CA SER A 374 -0.46 1.24 -13.03
C SER A 374 0.22 0.86 -14.36
N PHE A 375 1.46 0.45 -14.30
CA PHE A 375 2.26 -0.04 -15.45
C PHE A 375 3.23 -1.13 -15.02
#